data_766e617944542541c9ef6048c22386c3
#
_entry.id   766e617944542541c9ef6048c22386c3
#
_cell.length_a   1.000
_cell.length_b   1.000
_cell.length_c   1.000
_cell.angle_alpha   90.00
_cell.angle_beta   90.00
_cell.angle_gamma   90.00
#
_symmetry.space_group_name_H-M   'P 1'
#
loop_
_entity.id
_entity.type
_entity.pdbx_description
1 polymer ?
#
loop_
_entity_poly.entity_id
_entity_poly.type
_entity_poly.pdbx_seq_one_letter_code
_entity_poly.pdbx_strand_id
1 'polypeptide(L)'
;LNVQPHDLVKHGAMPLMADALTGVEALAAGMEGYGTDGDYRSEIAGEWDGWMADVDAVCRAPADSNSLPSDSEVIGAVNRACPAETIAVGAAGSMPGELHKLWQVGAVDGYHMEYGFSCMGYEVAAGIGVDMAAPDRPNVVFAGDGSYLMLNAELATAVMMGTRMTLIITDNRGFGCINRLQAGTGGAAFNNLFVDSHHEVLPEIDFVAHAASMGARARKAGSIAELESMTAEAIARDGVDVIVIDTDPGPSTAVGGTWWEVGVPEVSDRAEVASAYEGWLDGKKRQLMGGE
;
A
#
# COMPACT_ATOMS: atom_id res chain seq x y z
N LEU A 1 -1.00 25.27 -1.50
CA LEU A 1 -2.19 25.37 -2.33
C LEU A 1 -3.25 24.41 -1.83
N ASN A 2 -4.47 24.88 -1.51
CA ASN A 2 -5.60 24.05 -1.10
C ASN A 2 -6.90 24.85 -1.29
N VAL A 3 -8.01 24.16 -1.54
CA VAL A 3 -9.35 24.76 -1.58
C VAL A 3 -9.90 25.08 -0.19
N GLN A 4 -9.36 24.46 0.86
CA GLN A 4 -9.77 24.64 2.26
C GLN A 4 -8.77 25.53 3.02
N PRO A 5 -9.21 26.61 3.69
CA PRO A 5 -8.31 27.56 4.34
C PRO A 5 -7.59 27.00 5.57
N HIS A 6 -8.20 26.08 6.33
CA HIS A 6 -7.63 25.63 7.60
C HIS A 6 -6.34 24.79 7.45
N ASP A 7 -6.14 24.15 6.31
CA ASP A 7 -4.91 23.38 6.03
C ASP A 7 -3.80 24.22 5.41
N LEU A 8 -4.12 25.44 4.93
CA LEU A 8 -3.17 26.29 4.24
C LEU A 8 -2.06 26.85 5.13
N VAL A 9 -2.35 27.02 6.41
CA VAL A 9 -1.42 27.63 7.39
C VAL A 9 -0.65 26.60 8.21
N LYS A 10 -0.91 25.31 7.99
CA LYS A 10 -0.13 24.23 8.60
C LYS A 10 1.33 24.35 8.16
N HIS A 11 2.24 24.02 9.07
CA HIS A 11 3.68 24.05 8.82
C HIS A 11 4.25 25.40 8.38
N GLY A 12 3.62 26.54 8.74
CA GLY A 12 4.09 27.88 8.39
C GLY A 12 4.12 28.18 6.89
N ALA A 13 3.36 27.44 6.09
CA ALA A 13 3.31 27.62 4.66
C ALA A 13 2.68 28.95 4.26
N MET A 14 3.15 29.56 3.17
CA MET A 14 2.48 30.70 2.53
C MET A 14 1.17 30.22 1.89
N PRO A 15 0.01 30.73 2.35
CA PRO A 15 -1.27 30.21 1.90
C PRO A 15 -1.64 30.70 0.49
N LEU A 16 -2.03 29.77 -0.37
CA LEU A 16 -2.69 30.04 -1.64
C LEU A 16 -4.00 29.24 -1.69
N MET A 17 -5.12 29.92 -1.49
CA MET A 17 -6.43 29.30 -1.54
C MET A 17 -6.98 29.34 -2.97
N ALA A 18 -6.96 28.20 -3.63
CA ALA A 18 -7.47 28.05 -5.00
C ALA A 18 -7.75 26.56 -5.28
N ASP A 19 -8.55 26.32 -6.32
CA ASP A 19 -8.58 25.02 -6.99
C ASP A 19 -7.18 24.67 -7.53
N ALA A 20 -6.83 23.39 -7.53
CA ALA A 20 -5.49 22.94 -7.89
C ALA A 20 -5.08 23.36 -9.31
N LEU A 21 -5.99 23.18 -10.29
CA LEU A 21 -5.71 23.54 -11.68
C LEU A 21 -5.47 25.05 -11.81
N THR A 22 -6.42 25.84 -11.33
CA THR A 22 -6.34 27.33 -11.41
C THR A 22 -5.11 27.85 -10.68
N GLY A 23 -4.80 27.30 -9.49
CA GLY A 23 -3.63 27.71 -8.72
C GLY A 23 -2.31 27.34 -9.37
N VAL A 24 -2.20 26.16 -9.94
CA VAL A 24 -0.99 25.71 -10.66
C VAL A 24 -0.79 26.52 -11.94
N GLU A 25 -1.84 26.81 -12.70
CA GLU A 25 -1.76 27.67 -13.90
C GLU A 25 -1.28 29.10 -13.54
N ALA A 26 -1.81 29.68 -12.47
CA ALA A 26 -1.37 30.99 -12.00
C ALA A 26 0.09 30.99 -11.53
N LEU A 27 0.52 29.95 -10.80
CA LEU A 27 1.92 29.79 -10.41
C LEU A 27 2.83 29.63 -11.61
N ALA A 28 2.46 28.81 -12.59
CA ALA A 28 3.23 28.60 -13.81
C ALA A 28 3.39 29.91 -14.60
N ALA A 29 2.32 30.70 -14.74
CA ALA A 29 2.37 32.01 -15.38
C ALA A 29 3.28 33.01 -14.63
N GLY A 30 3.21 32.99 -13.29
CA GLY A 30 4.05 33.84 -12.43
C GLY A 30 5.53 33.44 -12.43
N MET A 31 5.84 32.23 -12.87
CA MET A 31 7.20 31.69 -12.94
C MET A 31 7.76 31.70 -14.40
N GLU A 32 7.12 32.40 -15.31
CA GLU A 32 7.60 32.51 -16.70
C GLU A 32 9.04 33.04 -16.72
N GLY A 33 9.93 32.30 -17.37
CA GLY A 33 11.36 32.63 -17.45
C GLY A 33 12.19 32.14 -16.27
N TYR A 34 11.57 31.56 -15.21
CA TYR A 34 12.31 30.89 -14.15
C TYR A 34 12.78 29.49 -14.60
N GLY A 35 13.99 29.14 -14.22
CA GLY A 35 14.57 27.83 -14.47
C GLY A 35 15.51 27.42 -13.35
N THR A 36 15.51 26.14 -13.01
CA THR A 36 16.50 25.58 -12.10
C THR A 36 17.85 25.45 -12.79
N ASP A 37 18.93 25.52 -12.01
CA ASP A 37 20.27 25.26 -12.55
C ASP A 37 20.47 23.80 -12.97
N GLY A 38 21.58 23.53 -13.67
CA GLY A 38 21.90 22.19 -14.14
C GLY A 38 22.26 21.21 -13.02
N ASP A 39 22.89 21.71 -11.97
CA ASP A 39 23.35 20.90 -10.84
C ASP A 39 22.15 20.36 -10.07
N TYR A 40 21.15 21.19 -9.76
CA TYR A 40 19.90 20.76 -9.11
C TYR A 40 19.14 19.72 -9.93
N ARG A 41 19.07 19.87 -11.25
CA ARG A 41 18.43 18.86 -12.11
C ARG A 41 19.19 17.55 -12.14
N SER A 42 20.52 17.60 -12.11
CA SER A 42 21.36 16.42 -12.07
C SER A 42 21.24 15.68 -10.72
N GLU A 43 21.14 16.43 -9.63
CA GLU A 43 20.90 15.88 -8.30
C GLU A 43 19.56 15.12 -8.25
N ILE A 44 18.47 15.73 -8.69
CA ILE A 44 17.15 15.07 -8.74
C ILE A 44 17.18 13.81 -9.61
N ALA A 45 17.84 13.84 -10.76
CA ALA A 45 17.97 12.67 -11.61
C ALA A 45 18.76 11.55 -10.92
N GLY A 46 19.84 11.89 -10.23
CA GLY A 46 20.63 10.92 -9.45
C GLY A 46 19.85 10.29 -8.30
N GLU A 47 19.07 11.08 -7.56
CA GLU A 47 18.18 10.58 -6.50
C GLU A 47 17.09 9.66 -7.05
N TRP A 48 16.52 10.01 -8.21
CA TRP A 48 15.55 9.16 -8.88
C TRP A 48 16.13 7.81 -9.31
N ASP A 49 17.32 7.82 -9.93
CA ASP A 49 18.00 6.60 -10.37
C ASP A 49 18.35 5.71 -9.16
N GLY A 50 18.82 6.31 -8.06
CA GLY A 50 19.06 5.62 -6.79
C GLY A 50 17.78 4.99 -6.24
N TRP A 51 16.69 5.74 -6.21
CA TRP A 51 15.39 5.25 -5.77
C TRP A 51 14.90 4.07 -6.62
N MET A 52 15.00 4.15 -7.95
CA MET A 52 14.58 3.07 -8.84
C MET A 52 15.43 1.81 -8.66
N ALA A 53 16.72 1.95 -8.36
CA ALA A 53 17.57 0.82 -8.04
C ALA A 53 17.15 0.14 -6.71
N ASP A 54 16.78 0.91 -5.70
CA ASP A 54 16.27 0.40 -4.43
C ASP A 54 14.92 -0.31 -4.62
N VAL A 55 14.00 0.26 -5.38
CA VAL A 55 12.70 -0.38 -5.73
C VAL A 55 12.94 -1.71 -6.42
N ASP A 56 13.81 -1.73 -7.42
CA ASP A 56 14.16 -2.95 -8.14
C ASP A 56 14.72 -4.04 -7.20
N ALA A 57 15.56 -3.64 -6.24
CA ALA A 57 16.18 -4.57 -5.31
C ALA A 57 15.15 -5.21 -4.36
N VAL A 58 14.22 -4.41 -3.80
CA VAL A 58 13.22 -4.92 -2.82
C VAL A 58 12.04 -5.63 -3.49
N CYS A 59 11.75 -5.32 -4.75
CA CYS A 59 10.66 -5.93 -5.52
C CYS A 59 11.05 -7.25 -6.21
N ARG A 60 12.32 -7.67 -6.13
CA ARG A 60 12.78 -8.95 -6.67
C ARG A 60 12.76 -10.00 -5.58
N ALA A 61 12.18 -11.17 -5.91
CA ALA A 61 12.26 -12.31 -5.01
C ALA A 61 13.73 -12.72 -4.80
N PRO A 62 14.16 -13.00 -3.56
CA PRO A 62 15.48 -13.53 -3.30
C PRO A 62 15.65 -14.89 -4.00
N ALA A 63 16.88 -15.23 -4.31
CA ALA A 63 17.21 -16.52 -4.92
C ALA A 63 16.93 -17.72 -4.00
N ASP A 64 16.78 -17.47 -2.69
CA ASP A 64 16.45 -18.48 -1.68
C ASP A 64 14.94 -18.54 -1.46
N SER A 65 14.31 -19.59 -1.94
CA SER A 65 12.86 -19.78 -1.96
C SER A 65 12.27 -20.40 -0.68
N ASN A 66 13.02 -20.51 0.39
CA ASN A 66 12.56 -21.17 1.62
C ASN A 66 11.79 -20.26 2.60
N SER A 67 11.79 -18.95 2.37
CA SER A 67 11.02 -17.97 3.16
C SER A 67 9.72 -17.60 2.46
N LEU A 68 8.71 -17.23 3.24
CA LEU A 68 7.50 -16.60 2.69
C LEU A 68 7.88 -15.25 2.06
N PRO A 69 7.26 -14.88 0.93
CA PRO A 69 7.52 -13.59 0.29
C PRO A 69 7.03 -12.42 1.15
N SER A 70 7.69 -11.30 0.97
CA SER A 70 7.27 -10.01 1.53
C SER A 70 6.20 -9.33 0.66
N ASP A 71 5.51 -8.33 1.23
CA ASP A 71 4.58 -7.49 0.49
C ASP A 71 5.25 -6.79 -0.72
N SER A 72 6.53 -6.37 -0.57
CA SER A 72 7.29 -5.73 -1.65
C SER A 72 7.55 -6.66 -2.85
N GLU A 73 7.87 -7.92 -2.60
CA GLU A 73 8.05 -8.93 -3.66
C GLU A 73 6.73 -9.23 -4.39
N VAL A 74 5.61 -9.29 -3.65
CA VAL A 74 4.27 -9.43 -4.22
C VAL A 74 3.94 -8.25 -5.14
N ILE A 75 4.16 -7.02 -4.69
CA ILE A 75 3.93 -5.81 -5.47
C ILE A 75 4.79 -5.84 -6.76
N GLY A 76 6.06 -6.19 -6.63
CA GLY A 76 6.98 -6.28 -7.76
C GLY A 76 6.52 -7.28 -8.82
N ALA A 77 6.08 -8.48 -8.40
CA ALA A 77 5.57 -9.51 -9.31
C ALA A 77 4.30 -9.05 -10.04
N VAL A 78 3.35 -8.50 -9.29
CA VAL A 78 2.09 -8.00 -9.86
C VAL A 78 2.34 -6.84 -10.82
N ASN A 79 3.20 -5.89 -10.43
CA ASN A 79 3.52 -4.74 -11.29
C ASN A 79 4.17 -5.15 -12.61
N ARG A 80 5.09 -6.13 -12.60
CA ARG A 80 5.70 -6.67 -13.84
C ARG A 80 4.70 -7.41 -14.73
N ALA A 81 3.68 -8.04 -14.15
CA ALA A 81 2.65 -8.75 -14.90
C ALA A 81 1.61 -7.82 -15.52
N CYS A 82 1.50 -6.59 -15.04
CA CYS A 82 0.47 -5.65 -15.42
C CYS A 82 0.88 -4.76 -16.60
N PRO A 83 -0.02 -4.48 -17.56
CA PRO A 83 0.18 -3.43 -18.56
C PRO A 83 0.18 -2.04 -17.89
N ALA A 84 0.79 -1.06 -18.59
CA ALA A 84 1.02 0.28 -18.04
C ALA A 84 -0.25 1.04 -17.63
N GLU A 85 -1.37 0.77 -18.26
CA GLU A 85 -2.67 1.38 -17.99
C GLU A 85 -3.41 0.78 -16.79
N THR A 86 -2.86 -0.27 -16.15
CA THR A 86 -3.49 -0.93 -15.00
C THR A 86 -3.69 0.04 -13.83
N ILE A 87 -4.85 -0.05 -13.21
CA ILE A 87 -5.17 0.70 -11.99
C ILE A 87 -4.94 -0.23 -10.79
N ALA A 88 -4.00 0.14 -9.92
CA ALA A 88 -3.83 -0.50 -8.63
C ALA A 88 -4.81 0.07 -7.61
N VAL A 89 -5.49 -0.81 -6.88
CA VAL A 89 -6.49 -0.44 -5.87
C VAL A 89 -6.08 -1.02 -4.52
N GLY A 90 -6.14 -0.21 -3.49
CA GLY A 90 -5.90 -0.64 -2.11
C GLY A 90 -6.54 0.30 -1.11
N ALA A 91 -6.45 -0.01 0.17
CA ALA A 91 -7.00 0.83 1.23
C ALA A 91 -6.13 0.87 2.48
N ALA A 92 -6.18 -0.16 3.32
CA ALA A 92 -5.57 -0.15 4.64
C ALA A 92 -4.60 -1.33 4.86
N GLY A 93 -3.75 -1.21 5.85
CA GLY A 93 -2.82 -2.26 6.25
C GLY A 93 -1.38 -2.06 5.76
N SER A 94 -0.61 -3.13 5.70
CA SER A 94 0.79 -3.07 5.24
C SER A 94 0.90 -2.85 3.73
N MET A 95 0.05 -3.49 2.98
CA MET A 95 0.06 -3.42 1.52
C MET A 95 -0.05 -1.99 0.97
N PRO A 96 -0.96 -1.10 1.45
CA PRO A 96 -1.00 0.29 1.00
C PRO A 96 0.28 1.08 1.27
N GLY A 97 0.92 0.85 2.41
CA GLY A 97 2.19 1.50 2.74
C GLY A 97 3.32 1.12 1.79
N GLU A 98 3.38 -0.13 1.40
CA GLU A 98 4.35 -0.63 0.43
C GLU A 98 3.97 -0.22 -1.00
N LEU A 99 2.68 -0.32 -1.39
CA LEU A 99 2.19 0.13 -2.70
C LEU A 99 2.52 1.61 -2.97
N HIS A 100 2.35 2.47 -1.96
CA HIS A 100 2.65 3.89 -2.07
C HIS A 100 4.11 4.18 -2.45
N LYS A 101 5.01 3.34 -1.99
CA LYS A 101 6.45 3.44 -2.29
C LYS A 101 6.82 2.76 -3.61
N LEU A 102 6.25 1.59 -3.88
CA LEU A 102 6.83 0.62 -4.81
C LEU A 102 6.06 0.43 -6.11
N TRP A 103 4.75 0.77 -6.13
CA TRP A 103 3.95 0.63 -7.35
C TRP A 103 4.40 1.61 -8.42
N GLN A 104 4.81 1.09 -9.58
CA GLN A 104 5.22 1.89 -10.71
C GLN A 104 3.99 2.23 -11.56
N VAL A 105 3.51 3.45 -11.44
CA VAL A 105 2.35 3.95 -12.17
C VAL A 105 2.75 4.24 -13.61
N GLY A 106 2.15 3.52 -14.57
CA GLY A 106 2.45 3.68 -15.99
C GLY A 106 1.54 4.66 -16.74
N ALA A 107 0.41 5.06 -16.15
CA ALA A 107 -0.57 5.95 -16.76
C ALA A 107 -1.24 6.86 -15.72
N VAL A 108 -1.80 7.98 -16.17
CA VAL A 108 -2.61 8.87 -15.33
C VAL A 108 -3.77 8.08 -14.73
N ASP A 109 -4.11 8.36 -13.47
CA ASP A 109 -5.13 7.63 -12.70
C ASP A 109 -4.85 6.11 -12.55
N GLY A 110 -3.58 5.70 -12.61
CA GLY A 110 -3.15 4.30 -12.46
C GLY A 110 -3.02 3.83 -11.01
N TYR A 111 -3.43 4.64 -10.03
CA TYR A 111 -3.34 4.33 -8.61
C TYR A 111 -4.55 4.90 -7.86
N HIS A 112 -5.32 4.01 -7.25
CA HIS A 112 -6.50 4.36 -6.47
C HIS A 112 -6.35 3.84 -5.03
N MET A 113 -6.32 4.75 -4.07
CA MET A 113 -6.07 4.43 -2.67
C MET A 113 -6.96 5.22 -1.74
N GLU A 114 -7.60 4.55 -0.80
CA GLU A 114 -8.33 5.19 0.28
C GLU A 114 -7.38 5.44 1.46
N TYR A 115 -6.82 6.64 1.55
CA TYR A 115 -5.97 7.06 2.66
C TYR A 115 -6.66 7.98 3.66
N GLY A 116 -7.79 8.56 3.31
CA GLY A 116 -8.44 9.56 4.14
C GLY A 116 -8.79 9.05 5.52
N PHE A 117 -9.35 7.86 5.61
CA PHE A 117 -9.69 7.18 6.85
C PHE A 117 -9.03 5.81 6.98
N SER A 118 -8.35 5.34 5.94
CA SER A 118 -7.67 4.05 5.91
C SER A 118 -8.60 2.88 6.27
N CYS A 119 -9.74 2.83 5.58
CA CYS A 119 -10.83 1.88 5.87
C CYS A 119 -10.52 0.48 5.36
N MET A 120 -10.27 -0.46 6.26
CA MET A 120 -10.17 -1.87 5.92
C MET A 120 -11.52 -2.38 5.37
N GLY A 121 -11.46 -3.25 4.36
CA GLY A 121 -12.63 -3.79 3.67
C GLY A 121 -13.11 -2.95 2.48
N TYR A 122 -12.52 -1.78 2.24
CA TYR A 122 -12.85 -0.92 1.10
C TYR A 122 -12.48 -1.55 -0.26
N GLU A 123 -11.46 -2.38 -0.28
CA GLU A 123 -10.70 -2.79 -1.47
C GLU A 123 -11.58 -3.45 -2.55
N VAL A 124 -12.39 -4.44 -2.18
CA VAL A 124 -13.22 -5.19 -3.14
C VAL A 124 -14.30 -4.28 -3.74
N ALA A 125 -15.00 -3.51 -2.89
CA ALA A 125 -16.00 -2.54 -3.34
C ALA A 125 -15.38 -1.45 -4.23
N ALA A 126 -14.17 -1.00 -3.90
CA ALA A 126 -13.44 -0.05 -4.73
C ALA A 126 -13.07 -0.63 -6.11
N GLY A 127 -12.67 -1.90 -6.17
CA GLY A 127 -12.42 -2.59 -7.44
C GLY A 127 -13.64 -2.59 -8.36
N ILE A 128 -14.85 -2.79 -7.80
CA ILE A 128 -16.11 -2.65 -8.55
C ILE A 128 -16.27 -1.20 -9.06
N GLY A 129 -16.07 -0.22 -8.18
CA GLY A 129 -16.20 1.19 -8.55
C GLY A 129 -15.21 1.63 -9.62
N VAL A 130 -13.98 1.12 -9.57
CA VAL A 130 -12.94 1.39 -10.58
C VAL A 130 -13.34 0.78 -11.94
N ASP A 131 -13.82 -0.46 -11.97
CA ASP A 131 -14.29 -1.09 -13.21
C ASP A 131 -15.48 -0.31 -13.82
N MET A 132 -16.41 0.15 -12.98
CA MET A 132 -17.52 1.00 -13.44
C MET A 132 -17.06 2.35 -14.02
N ALA A 133 -16.02 2.94 -13.45
CA ALA A 133 -15.50 4.24 -13.88
C ALA A 133 -14.53 4.16 -15.08
N ALA A 134 -13.80 3.04 -15.22
CA ALA A 134 -12.80 2.83 -16.23
C ALA A 134 -12.85 1.39 -16.79
N PRO A 135 -13.95 0.99 -17.44
CA PRO A 135 -14.21 -0.41 -17.84
C PRO A 135 -13.21 -0.96 -18.86
N ASP A 136 -12.54 -0.09 -19.59
CA ASP A 136 -11.54 -0.47 -20.60
C ASP A 136 -10.11 -0.67 -20.01
N ARG A 137 -9.93 -0.42 -18.72
CA ARG A 137 -8.66 -0.53 -18.04
C ARG A 137 -8.62 -1.73 -17.10
N PRO A 138 -7.53 -2.52 -17.10
CA PRO A 138 -7.37 -3.53 -16.08
C PRO A 138 -7.31 -2.91 -14.68
N ASN A 139 -7.94 -3.56 -13.70
CA ASN A 139 -7.75 -3.19 -12.31
C ASN A 139 -7.24 -4.38 -11.48
N VAL A 140 -6.27 -4.11 -10.61
CA VAL A 140 -5.72 -5.05 -9.67
C VAL A 140 -5.95 -4.52 -8.26
N VAL A 141 -6.66 -5.30 -7.47
CA VAL A 141 -7.03 -4.98 -6.09
C VAL A 141 -6.13 -5.74 -5.14
N PHE A 142 -5.53 -5.05 -4.18
CA PHE A 142 -4.69 -5.64 -3.15
C PHE A 142 -5.41 -5.60 -1.80
N ALA A 143 -5.59 -6.75 -1.17
CA ALA A 143 -6.18 -6.84 0.15
C ALA A 143 -5.38 -7.81 1.03
N GLY A 144 -5.13 -7.43 2.28
CA GLY A 144 -4.68 -8.39 3.29
C GLY A 144 -5.83 -9.33 3.70
N ASP A 145 -5.50 -10.49 4.25
CA ASP A 145 -6.46 -11.48 4.76
C ASP A 145 -7.48 -10.87 5.72
N GLY A 146 -7.04 -10.07 6.70
CA GLY A 146 -7.91 -9.39 7.65
C GLY A 146 -8.82 -8.36 7.00
N SER A 147 -8.32 -7.59 6.02
CA SER A 147 -9.11 -6.60 5.30
C SER A 147 -10.16 -7.25 4.41
N TYR A 148 -9.79 -8.31 3.70
CA TYR A 148 -10.71 -9.10 2.90
C TYR A 148 -11.86 -9.66 3.75
N LEU A 149 -11.58 -10.18 4.94
CA LEU A 149 -12.62 -10.72 5.83
C LEU A 149 -13.60 -9.67 6.36
N MET A 150 -13.26 -8.39 6.34
CA MET A 150 -14.16 -7.33 6.81
C MET A 150 -15.30 -7.01 5.83
N LEU A 151 -15.07 -7.15 4.52
CA LEU A 151 -16.10 -6.89 3.50
C LEU A 151 -15.99 -7.84 2.29
N ASN A 152 -15.84 -9.12 2.56
CA ASN A 152 -15.72 -10.14 1.51
C ASN A 152 -17.03 -10.38 0.70
N ALA A 153 -18.17 -10.02 1.25
CA ALA A 153 -19.47 -10.21 0.59
C ALA A 153 -19.58 -9.49 -0.77
N GLU A 154 -18.87 -8.36 -0.92
CA GLU A 154 -18.86 -7.61 -2.18
C GLU A 154 -18.17 -8.38 -3.33
N LEU A 155 -17.45 -9.46 -3.03
CA LEU A 155 -16.95 -10.35 -4.07
C LEU A 155 -18.10 -11.02 -4.86
N ALA A 156 -19.18 -11.42 -4.15
CA ALA A 156 -20.38 -11.94 -4.81
C ALA A 156 -21.05 -10.86 -5.67
N THR A 157 -21.09 -9.62 -5.18
CA THR A 157 -21.61 -8.47 -5.95
C THR A 157 -20.77 -8.27 -7.22
N ALA A 158 -19.45 -8.27 -7.12
CA ALA A 158 -18.54 -8.15 -8.27
C ALA A 158 -18.80 -9.24 -9.33
N VAL A 159 -18.95 -10.50 -8.89
CA VAL A 159 -19.26 -11.63 -9.79
C VAL A 159 -20.63 -11.44 -10.47
N MET A 160 -21.67 -11.07 -9.70
CA MET A 160 -23.02 -10.84 -10.25
C MET A 160 -23.06 -9.68 -11.25
N MET A 161 -22.22 -8.67 -11.06
CA MET A 161 -22.13 -7.52 -11.97
C MET A 161 -21.27 -7.80 -13.20
N GLY A 162 -20.54 -8.91 -13.23
CA GLY A 162 -19.59 -9.22 -14.30
C GLY A 162 -18.35 -8.30 -14.28
N THR A 163 -18.01 -7.77 -13.12
CA THR A 163 -16.85 -6.89 -12.91
C THR A 163 -15.57 -7.54 -13.43
N ARG A 164 -14.74 -6.79 -14.12
CA ARG A 164 -13.41 -7.23 -14.55
C ARG A 164 -12.38 -6.79 -13.50
N MET A 165 -11.97 -7.74 -12.65
CA MET A 165 -11.11 -7.45 -11.50
C MET A 165 -10.17 -8.62 -11.18
N THR A 166 -8.91 -8.32 -10.89
CA THR A 166 -7.96 -9.26 -10.31
C THR A 166 -7.71 -8.90 -8.86
N LEU A 167 -8.16 -9.72 -7.91
CA LEU A 167 -7.96 -9.53 -6.48
C LEU A 167 -6.77 -10.37 -6.00
N ILE A 168 -5.77 -9.72 -5.42
CA ILE A 168 -4.63 -10.34 -4.76
C ILE A 168 -4.86 -10.31 -3.25
N ILE A 169 -4.97 -11.49 -2.64
CA ILE A 169 -5.09 -11.62 -1.18
C ILE A 169 -3.73 -12.05 -0.63
N THR A 170 -3.12 -11.20 0.20
CA THR A 170 -1.91 -11.52 0.94
C THR A 170 -2.28 -12.08 2.31
N ASP A 171 -2.09 -13.40 2.50
CA ASP A 171 -2.37 -14.08 3.76
C ASP A 171 -1.12 -14.07 4.65
N ASN A 172 -1.07 -13.13 5.57
CA ASN A 172 -0.02 -13.02 6.58
C ASN A 172 -0.49 -13.47 7.97
N ARG A 173 -1.69 -14.07 8.05
CA ARG A 173 -2.31 -14.60 9.27
C ARG A 173 -2.53 -13.55 10.36
N GLY A 174 -3.01 -12.37 9.97
CA GLY A 174 -3.39 -11.33 10.93
C GLY A 174 -3.26 -9.91 10.41
N PHE A 175 -3.02 -9.01 11.35
CA PHE A 175 -2.84 -7.57 11.08
C PHE A 175 -1.35 -7.20 11.12
N GLY A 176 -0.58 -7.64 10.12
CA GLY A 176 0.88 -7.48 10.06
C GLY A 176 1.35 -6.03 10.22
N CYS A 177 0.64 -5.07 9.61
CA CYS A 177 0.95 -3.64 9.76
C CYS A 177 0.84 -3.19 11.23
N ILE A 178 -0.25 -3.52 11.90
CA ILE A 178 -0.47 -3.14 13.30
C ILE A 178 0.56 -3.83 14.19
N ASN A 179 0.90 -5.08 13.90
CA ASN A 179 1.95 -5.80 14.62
C ASN A 179 3.30 -5.08 14.51
N ARG A 180 3.70 -4.63 13.30
CA ARG A 180 4.94 -3.87 13.11
C ARG A 180 4.92 -2.52 13.81
N LEU A 181 3.80 -1.80 13.78
CA LEU A 181 3.64 -0.54 14.50
C LEU A 181 3.77 -0.74 16.01
N GLN A 182 3.15 -1.77 16.54
CA GLN A 182 3.26 -2.12 17.96
C GLN A 182 4.70 -2.49 18.34
N ALA A 183 5.34 -3.35 17.58
CA ALA A 183 6.75 -3.72 17.80
C ALA A 183 7.70 -2.51 17.67
N GLY A 184 7.48 -1.66 16.67
CA GLY A 184 8.26 -0.44 16.44
C GLY A 184 8.15 0.60 17.56
N THR A 185 7.06 0.58 18.33
CA THR A 185 6.88 1.41 19.55
C THR A 185 7.29 0.68 20.84
N GLY A 186 7.98 -0.47 20.73
CA GLY A 186 8.47 -1.26 21.86
C GLY A 186 7.42 -2.14 22.52
N GLY A 187 6.21 -2.25 21.96
CA GLY A 187 5.13 -3.07 22.46
C GLY A 187 5.43 -4.56 22.38
N ALA A 188 4.90 -5.34 23.32
CA ALA A 188 4.93 -6.79 23.26
C ALA A 188 3.99 -7.30 22.18
N ALA A 189 4.28 -8.48 21.59
CA ALA A 189 3.35 -9.18 20.72
C ALA A 189 2.02 -9.40 21.43
N PHE A 190 0.90 -9.00 20.80
CA PHE A 190 -0.41 -9.04 21.42
C PHE A 190 -1.55 -8.97 20.40
N ASN A 191 -2.24 -10.08 20.17
CA ASN A 191 -3.48 -10.20 19.39
C ASN A 191 -3.47 -9.66 17.95
N ASN A 192 -2.34 -9.26 17.41
CA ASN A 192 -2.28 -8.75 16.02
C ASN A 192 -2.06 -9.88 15.00
N LEU A 193 -1.34 -10.91 15.38
CA LEU A 193 -1.17 -12.13 14.59
C LEU A 193 -1.87 -13.30 15.29
N PHE A 194 -2.32 -14.28 14.53
CA PHE A 194 -2.93 -15.47 15.10
C PHE A 194 -1.99 -16.19 16.08
N VAL A 195 -0.69 -16.23 15.75
CA VAL A 195 0.32 -16.85 16.63
C VAL A 195 0.43 -16.16 18.00
N ASP A 196 0.08 -14.89 18.10
CA ASP A 196 0.15 -14.10 19.32
C ASP A 196 -1.22 -13.92 20.01
N SER A 197 -2.26 -14.53 19.45
CA SER A 197 -3.63 -14.41 19.94
C SER A 197 -4.03 -15.61 20.77
N HIS A 198 -4.85 -15.37 21.80
CA HIS A 198 -5.48 -16.46 22.55
C HIS A 198 -6.71 -16.98 21.77
N HIS A 199 -6.69 -18.25 21.43
CA HIS A 199 -7.81 -18.95 20.80
C HIS A 199 -7.83 -20.42 21.25
N GLU A 200 -9.01 -20.99 21.43
CA GLU A 200 -9.16 -22.42 21.75
C GLU A 200 -8.93 -23.29 20.51
N VAL A 201 -9.35 -22.79 19.35
CA VAL A 201 -9.16 -23.44 18.05
C VAL A 201 -8.73 -22.38 17.04
N LEU A 202 -7.56 -22.56 16.44
CA LEU A 202 -7.11 -21.70 15.33
C LEU A 202 -7.78 -22.16 14.04
N PRO A 203 -8.64 -21.35 13.42
CA PRO A 203 -9.23 -21.72 12.15
C PRO A 203 -8.18 -21.63 11.03
N GLU A 204 -8.17 -22.64 10.17
CA GLU A 204 -7.50 -22.56 8.87
C GLU A 204 -8.51 -22.06 7.84
N ILE A 205 -8.40 -20.78 7.47
CA ILE A 205 -9.31 -20.17 6.49
C ILE A 205 -8.79 -20.48 5.09
N ASP A 206 -9.56 -21.25 4.34
CA ASP A 206 -9.27 -21.47 2.91
C ASP A 206 -9.87 -20.33 2.07
N PHE A 207 -9.09 -19.28 1.84
CA PHE A 207 -9.50 -18.12 1.05
C PHE A 207 -9.79 -18.47 -0.42
N VAL A 208 -9.16 -19.52 -0.96
CA VAL A 208 -9.44 -20.00 -2.32
C VAL A 208 -10.84 -20.60 -2.38
N ALA A 209 -11.16 -21.53 -1.48
CA ALA A 209 -12.47 -22.16 -1.43
C ALA A 209 -13.56 -21.11 -1.10
N HIS A 210 -13.25 -20.16 -0.22
CA HIS A 210 -14.15 -19.07 0.15
C HIS A 210 -14.49 -18.19 -1.07
N ALA A 211 -13.49 -17.70 -1.80
CA ALA A 211 -13.70 -16.87 -2.98
C ALA A 211 -14.39 -17.66 -4.12
N ALA A 212 -14.03 -18.92 -4.32
CA ALA A 212 -14.67 -19.80 -5.31
C ALA A 212 -16.16 -20.04 -4.98
N SER A 213 -16.53 -20.15 -3.71
CA SER A 213 -17.93 -20.30 -3.29
C SER A 213 -18.80 -19.09 -3.63
N MET A 214 -18.21 -17.92 -3.81
CA MET A 214 -18.87 -16.68 -4.26
C MET A 214 -18.89 -16.54 -5.80
N GLY A 215 -18.33 -17.51 -6.53
CA GLY A 215 -18.34 -17.57 -7.99
C GLY A 215 -17.11 -16.98 -8.67
N ALA A 216 -16.11 -16.52 -7.92
CA ALA A 216 -14.84 -16.05 -8.48
C ALA A 216 -13.96 -17.22 -8.92
N ARG A 217 -13.09 -16.99 -9.91
CA ARG A 217 -12.01 -17.93 -10.24
C ARG A 217 -10.87 -17.75 -9.26
N ALA A 218 -10.76 -18.63 -8.28
CA ALA A 218 -9.79 -18.50 -7.21
C ALA A 218 -8.68 -19.54 -7.31
N ARG A 219 -7.43 -19.11 -7.07
CA ARG A 219 -6.23 -19.95 -7.09
C ARG A 219 -5.26 -19.50 -6.01
N LYS A 220 -4.40 -20.43 -5.55
CA LYS A 220 -3.30 -20.11 -4.64
C LYS A 220 -1.98 -20.12 -5.42
N ALA A 221 -1.20 -19.06 -5.30
CA ALA A 221 0.18 -19.02 -5.78
C ALA A 221 1.11 -19.55 -4.68
N GLY A 222 1.95 -20.51 -5.02
CA GLY A 222 2.94 -21.10 -4.12
C GLY A 222 4.30 -20.41 -4.21
N SER A 223 4.46 -19.44 -5.13
CA SER A 223 5.69 -18.66 -5.31
C SER A 223 5.43 -17.34 -6.00
N ILE A 224 6.40 -16.43 -5.93
CA ILE A 224 6.38 -15.14 -6.65
C ILE A 224 6.30 -15.34 -8.17
N ALA A 225 6.98 -16.32 -8.71
CA ALA A 225 6.93 -16.61 -10.14
C ALA A 225 5.53 -17.12 -10.59
N GLU A 226 4.88 -17.95 -9.77
CA GLU A 226 3.50 -18.36 -10.01
C GLU A 226 2.53 -17.19 -9.90
N LEU A 227 2.70 -16.32 -8.90
CA LEU A 227 1.89 -15.11 -8.74
C LEU A 227 1.97 -14.24 -10.00
N GLU A 228 3.17 -13.97 -10.49
CA GLU A 228 3.39 -13.17 -11.70
C GLU A 228 2.69 -13.78 -12.92
N SER A 229 2.85 -15.08 -13.15
CA SER A 229 2.19 -15.80 -14.23
C SER A 229 0.66 -15.79 -14.10
N MET A 230 0.13 -16.09 -12.91
CA MET A 230 -1.31 -16.10 -12.65
C MET A 230 -1.93 -14.72 -12.81
N THR A 231 -1.21 -13.66 -12.42
CA THR A 231 -1.65 -12.26 -12.57
C THR A 231 -1.75 -11.90 -14.05
N ALA A 232 -0.74 -12.21 -14.85
CA ALA A 232 -0.76 -11.97 -16.29
C ALA A 232 -1.93 -12.70 -16.98
N GLU A 233 -2.22 -13.95 -16.57
CA GLU A 233 -3.36 -14.70 -17.08
C GLU A 233 -4.71 -14.07 -16.65
N ALA A 234 -4.82 -13.63 -15.40
CA ALA A 234 -6.06 -13.06 -14.85
C ALA A 234 -6.42 -11.75 -15.54
N ILE A 235 -5.45 -10.85 -15.72
CA ILE A 235 -5.63 -9.55 -16.38
C ILE A 235 -6.09 -9.69 -17.85
N ALA A 236 -5.69 -10.76 -18.51
CA ALA A 236 -6.09 -11.03 -19.89
C ALA A 236 -7.52 -11.57 -20.05
N ARG A 237 -8.25 -11.76 -18.94
CA ARG A 237 -9.59 -12.37 -18.93
C ARG A 237 -10.64 -11.39 -18.42
N ASP A 238 -11.90 -11.64 -18.83
CA ASP A 238 -13.05 -10.98 -18.24
C ASP A 238 -13.50 -11.68 -16.95
N GLY A 239 -14.12 -10.93 -16.06
CA GLY A 239 -14.69 -11.39 -14.80
C GLY A 239 -13.73 -11.29 -13.62
N VAL A 240 -14.06 -11.95 -12.53
CA VAL A 240 -13.35 -11.83 -11.26
C VAL A 240 -12.38 -12.99 -11.08
N ASP A 241 -11.09 -12.69 -10.99
CA ASP A 241 -10.04 -13.61 -10.56
C ASP A 241 -9.55 -13.25 -9.17
N VAL A 242 -9.31 -14.28 -8.33
CA VAL A 242 -8.73 -14.13 -6.99
C VAL A 242 -7.47 -14.97 -6.89
N ILE A 243 -6.36 -14.34 -6.53
CA ILE A 243 -5.09 -15.01 -6.33
C ILE A 243 -4.68 -14.83 -4.88
N VAL A 244 -4.53 -15.93 -4.16
CA VAL A 244 -4.10 -15.95 -2.75
C VAL A 244 -2.62 -16.29 -2.69
N ILE A 245 -1.86 -15.58 -1.87
CA ILE A 245 -0.46 -15.88 -1.60
C ILE A 245 -0.15 -15.70 -0.11
N ASP A 246 0.52 -16.69 0.48
CA ASP A 246 1.00 -16.57 1.86
C ASP A 246 2.19 -15.59 1.90
N THR A 247 2.20 -14.67 2.88
CA THR A 247 3.27 -13.66 3.03
C THR A 247 3.81 -13.62 4.45
N ASP A 248 5.05 -13.14 4.59
CA ASP A 248 5.66 -12.87 5.88
C ASP A 248 5.17 -11.52 6.43
N PRO A 249 4.54 -11.46 7.63
CA PRO A 249 4.09 -10.21 8.23
C PRO A 249 5.21 -9.30 8.73
N GLY A 250 6.45 -9.79 8.83
CA GLY A 250 7.58 -9.10 9.45
C GLY A 250 8.24 -8.03 8.58
N PRO A 251 8.66 -8.34 7.35
CA PRO A 251 9.38 -7.40 6.50
C PRO A 251 8.57 -6.19 6.10
N SER A 252 9.26 -5.04 6.01
CA SER A 252 8.75 -3.81 5.37
C SER A 252 9.90 -3.05 4.74
N THR A 253 9.62 -2.28 3.69
CA THR A 253 10.62 -1.50 3.00
C THR A 253 11.05 -0.29 3.83
N ALA A 254 12.32 -0.27 4.24
CA ALA A 254 12.90 0.83 4.99
C ALA A 254 13.21 2.04 4.10
N VAL A 255 13.52 1.79 2.82
CA VAL A 255 13.90 2.81 1.86
C VAL A 255 12.72 3.74 1.54
N GLY A 256 13.01 5.01 1.28
CA GLY A 256 12.03 6.01 0.84
C GLY A 256 11.01 6.47 1.88
N GLY A 257 11.09 5.97 3.08
CA GLY A 257 10.22 6.42 4.16
C GLY A 257 10.96 6.23 5.46
N THR A 258 11.16 7.30 6.15
CA THR A 258 12.01 7.26 7.32
C THR A 258 11.20 7.36 8.59
N TRP A 259 10.97 8.55 9.04
CA TRP A 259 10.31 8.79 10.30
C TRP A 259 8.95 9.46 10.08
N TRP A 260 7.95 8.98 10.77
CA TRP A 260 6.66 9.63 10.92
C TRP A 260 6.26 9.68 12.38
N GLU A 261 5.45 10.64 12.76
CA GLU A 261 5.06 10.82 14.15
C GLU A 261 4.01 9.77 14.56
N VAL A 262 4.49 8.64 15.09
CA VAL A 262 3.65 7.65 15.76
C VAL A 262 3.83 7.82 17.26
N GLY A 263 2.73 8.09 17.97
CA GLY A 263 2.77 8.27 19.41
C GLY A 263 3.27 7.03 20.16
N VAL A 264 4.23 7.23 21.04
CA VAL A 264 4.76 6.18 21.91
C VAL A 264 4.25 6.44 23.34
N PRO A 265 3.83 5.41 24.11
CA PRO A 265 3.41 5.60 25.48
C PRO A 265 4.49 6.26 26.34
N GLU A 266 4.12 7.31 27.07
CA GLU A 266 5.01 8.03 27.97
C GLU A 266 5.31 7.23 29.25
N VAL A 267 4.38 6.36 29.65
CA VAL A 267 4.50 5.53 30.85
C VAL A 267 4.38 4.05 30.49
N SER A 268 5.41 3.28 30.78
CA SER A 268 5.43 1.84 30.60
C SER A 268 6.49 1.20 31.49
N ASP A 269 6.22 -0.01 31.99
CA ASP A 269 7.20 -0.83 32.70
C ASP A 269 8.19 -1.57 31.75
N ARG A 270 7.97 -1.49 30.43
CA ARG A 270 8.83 -2.10 29.42
C ARG A 270 9.97 -1.17 29.02
N ALA A 271 11.20 -1.68 29.12
CA ALA A 271 12.39 -0.93 28.72
C ALA A 271 12.39 -0.58 27.22
N GLU A 272 11.83 -1.48 26.39
CA GLU A 272 11.72 -1.27 24.94
C GLU A 272 10.80 -0.11 24.60
N VAL A 273 9.69 0.07 25.33
CA VAL A 273 8.79 1.23 25.17
C VAL A 273 9.48 2.51 25.61
N ALA A 274 10.20 2.49 26.73
CA ALA A 274 10.97 3.66 27.19
C ALA A 274 12.03 4.08 26.16
N SER A 275 12.76 3.13 25.59
CA SER A 275 13.73 3.40 24.53
C SER A 275 13.08 3.94 23.26
N ALA A 276 11.93 3.39 22.86
CA ALA A 276 11.18 3.89 21.70
C ALA A 276 10.67 5.31 21.94
N TYR A 277 10.24 5.63 23.16
CA TYR A 277 9.82 6.99 23.53
C TYR A 277 10.96 8.01 23.44
N GLU A 278 12.16 7.67 23.93
CA GLU A 278 13.35 8.51 23.77
C GLU A 278 13.67 8.75 22.28
N GLY A 279 13.62 7.70 21.46
CA GLY A 279 13.81 7.80 20.01
C GLY A 279 12.77 8.67 19.32
N TRP A 280 11.51 8.59 19.76
CA TRP A 280 10.43 9.44 19.27
C TRP A 280 10.65 10.91 19.63
N LEU A 281 11.03 11.21 20.87
CA LEU A 281 11.38 12.57 21.29
C LEU A 281 12.55 13.15 20.47
N ASP A 282 13.55 12.31 20.14
CA ASP A 282 14.68 12.74 19.32
C ASP A 282 14.28 12.98 17.85
N GLY A 283 13.40 12.15 17.30
CA GLY A 283 12.77 12.36 16.00
C GLY A 283 12.01 13.68 15.92
N LYS A 284 11.24 14.01 16.95
CA LYS A 284 10.49 15.28 17.03
C LYS A 284 11.39 16.52 17.01
N LYS A 285 12.58 16.45 17.61
CA LYS A 285 13.54 17.57 17.57
C LYS A 285 14.07 17.87 16.16
N ARG A 286 14.08 16.84 15.29
CA ARG A 286 14.55 16.96 13.90
C ARG A 286 13.43 17.33 12.92
N GLN A 287 12.18 17.33 13.39
CA GLN A 287 11.04 17.69 12.58
C GLN A 287 11.10 19.19 12.22
N LEU A 288 11.07 19.50 10.92
CA LEU A 288 11.01 20.87 10.46
C LEU A 288 9.65 21.46 10.82
N MET A 289 9.66 22.43 11.72
CA MET A 289 8.51 23.29 11.97
C MET A 289 8.55 24.38 10.92
N GLY A 290 7.56 24.45 10.04
CA GLY A 290 7.51 25.48 9.02
C GLY A 290 7.56 26.87 9.65
N GLY A 291 8.46 27.73 9.16
CA GLY A 291 8.56 29.13 9.56
C GLY A 291 9.80 29.51 10.40
N GLU A 292 10.79 28.62 10.56
CA GLU A 292 12.13 29.03 11.06
C GLU A 292 13.10 29.22 9.90
#